data_b7b4f836a76edaff7c6e5fbf3a51d1a5
#
_entry.id   b7b4f836a76edaff7c6e5fbf3a51d1a5
#
_cell.length_a   1.000
_cell.length_b   1.000
_cell.length_c   1.000
_cell.angle_alpha   90.00
_cell.angle_beta   90.00
_cell.angle_gamma   90.00
#
_symmetry.space_group_name_H-M   'P 1'
#
loop_
_entity.id
_entity.type
_entity.pdbx_description
1 polymer ?
#
loop_
_entity_poly.entity_id
_entity_poly.type
_entity_poly.pdbx_seq_one_letter_code
_entity_poly.pdbx_strand_id
1 'polypeptide(L)'
;MTPLTVRGLTARNRLWLPPMCMYSVEAEDGVVTDWHVLHYATRAMGGFGTVIVEAASVTPNGRISPFDLGLWNDEQIAGHRRLVEAIHAAGSLAGIQLGHGGRKAGTPPWRPDVAGGARTDTIKGWDLVAPSAIAYPGHAEPRAMSPEEIRETTDAYVAAAARAVAAGYDLVELHGAHGYLIHEFLSPLSNTRTDAYGGSPEGRRRLALETTTAVREAVGDSTALGMRLSATDWAEGGLTGSDTAELAPLLVAAGIDVLHISSGGNAPAQVPVGPGYQVPFAAQVKAAVAGTTTPGGGEPVVVAVGLITEAAQAEQALVTDQADAIAVGRPALRDPYLPVRWSHDLGVNDWEAAGLPVQYWRGAWR
;
A
#
# COMPACT_ATOMS: atom_id res chain seq x y z
N MET A 1 6.07 0.17 22.96
CA MET A 1 6.69 0.15 21.63
C MET A 1 7.31 -1.24 21.38
N THR A 2 6.47 -2.22 21.02
CA THR A 2 6.91 -3.62 20.84
C THR A 2 7.39 -3.81 19.40
N PRO A 3 8.60 -4.37 19.16
CA PRO A 3 9.07 -4.70 17.82
C PRO A 3 8.15 -5.69 17.10
N LEU A 4 8.20 -5.68 15.76
CA LEU A 4 7.50 -6.62 14.91
C LEU A 4 8.47 -7.19 13.87
N THR A 5 8.53 -8.51 13.80
CA THR A 5 9.40 -9.19 12.82
C THR A 5 8.56 -9.74 11.67
N VAL A 6 8.97 -9.44 10.45
CA VAL A 6 8.41 -9.97 9.20
C VAL A 6 9.56 -10.51 8.38
N ARG A 7 9.54 -11.79 8.02
CA ARG A 7 10.55 -12.43 7.15
C ARG A 7 12.00 -12.13 7.57
N GLY A 8 12.28 -12.17 8.89
CA GLY A 8 13.61 -11.88 9.45
C GLY A 8 13.96 -10.39 9.59
N LEU A 9 13.14 -9.49 9.05
CA LEU A 9 13.29 -8.04 9.19
C LEU A 9 12.54 -7.58 10.45
N THR A 10 13.16 -6.77 11.29
CA THR A 10 12.56 -6.31 12.53
C THR A 10 12.30 -4.80 12.50
N ALA A 11 11.02 -4.43 12.42
CA ALA A 11 10.57 -3.07 12.66
C ALA A 11 10.65 -2.75 14.17
N ARG A 12 11.17 -1.57 14.53
CA ARG A 12 11.32 -1.14 15.94
C ARG A 12 10.02 -1.03 16.72
N ASN A 13 8.88 -0.90 16.02
CA ASN A 13 7.53 -0.88 16.60
C ASN A 13 6.48 -1.26 15.57
N ARG A 14 5.22 -1.30 15.99
CA ARG A 14 4.06 -1.70 15.20
C ARG A 14 3.29 -0.54 14.58
N LEU A 15 3.86 0.68 14.56
CA LEU A 15 3.23 1.84 13.94
C LEU A 15 3.87 2.14 12.59
N TRP A 16 3.08 2.08 11.52
CA TRP A 16 3.52 2.17 10.13
C TRP A 16 3.00 3.44 9.46
N LEU A 17 3.81 4.03 8.61
CA LEU A 17 3.36 5.03 7.65
C LEU A 17 2.81 4.31 6.42
N PRO A 18 1.50 4.39 6.11
CA PRO A 18 0.94 3.79 4.89
C PRO A 18 1.36 4.57 3.65
N PRO A 19 1.33 3.94 2.46
CA PRO A 19 1.56 4.64 1.21
C PRO A 19 0.43 5.66 0.96
N MET A 20 0.82 6.89 0.60
CA MET A 20 -0.07 8.00 0.28
C MET A 20 0.52 8.79 -0.88
N CYS A 21 -0.18 8.88 -2.01
CA CYS A 21 0.28 9.66 -3.17
C CYS A 21 0.49 11.12 -2.81
N MET A 22 1.64 11.64 -3.13
CA MET A 22 2.05 13.02 -2.81
C MET A 22 2.04 13.92 -4.04
N TYR A 23 2.00 13.33 -5.24
CA TYR A 23 1.95 14.07 -6.51
C TYR A 23 3.07 15.10 -6.63
N SER A 24 4.31 14.70 -6.34
CA SER A 24 5.46 15.61 -6.21
C SER A 24 6.56 15.37 -7.24
N VAL A 25 6.24 14.69 -8.36
CA VAL A 25 7.11 14.51 -9.51
C VAL A 25 6.72 15.51 -10.61
N GLU A 26 7.18 16.76 -10.48
CA GLU A 26 6.78 17.84 -11.39
C GLU A 26 7.37 17.67 -12.81
N ALA A 27 8.44 16.89 -12.94
CA ALA A 27 9.04 16.54 -14.24
C ALA A 27 8.26 15.43 -14.99
N GLU A 28 7.24 14.84 -14.35
CA GLU A 28 6.40 13.76 -14.90
C GLU A 28 7.17 12.51 -15.37
N ASP A 29 8.40 12.32 -14.86
CA ASP A 29 9.32 11.24 -15.21
C ASP A 29 9.34 10.06 -14.22
N GLY A 30 8.56 10.16 -13.13
CA GLY A 30 8.48 9.17 -12.07
C GLY A 30 9.69 9.11 -11.14
N VAL A 31 10.64 10.05 -11.26
CA VAL A 31 11.88 10.06 -10.48
C VAL A 31 11.66 10.67 -9.09
N VAL A 32 12.26 10.06 -8.07
CA VAL A 32 12.25 10.55 -6.70
C VAL A 32 12.89 11.93 -6.60
N THR A 33 12.16 12.89 -6.02
CA THR A 33 12.63 14.27 -5.81
C THR A 33 13.14 14.48 -4.38
N ASP A 34 13.80 15.62 -4.10
CA ASP A 34 14.21 15.99 -2.74
C ASP A 34 13.04 16.10 -1.78
N TRP A 35 11.86 16.48 -2.28
CA TRP A 35 10.64 16.52 -1.47
C TRP A 35 10.29 15.14 -0.88
N HIS A 36 10.39 14.07 -1.69
CA HIS A 36 10.12 12.71 -1.21
C HIS A 36 11.12 12.29 -0.12
N VAL A 37 12.41 12.59 -0.31
CA VAL A 37 13.45 12.26 0.69
C VAL A 37 13.13 12.96 2.01
N LEU A 38 12.83 14.26 1.99
CA LEU A 38 12.47 15.03 3.19
C LEU A 38 11.19 14.51 3.84
N HIS A 39 10.16 14.22 3.05
CA HIS A 39 8.88 13.72 3.52
C HIS A 39 9.02 12.41 4.29
N TYR A 40 9.64 11.41 3.67
CA TYR A 40 9.74 10.07 4.26
C TYR A 40 10.80 10.00 5.38
N ALA A 41 11.96 10.64 5.20
CA ALA A 41 13.00 10.69 6.26
C ALA A 41 12.48 11.36 7.53
N THR A 42 11.67 12.42 7.42
CA THR A 42 11.10 13.09 8.60
C THR A 42 10.18 12.16 9.39
N ARG A 43 9.36 11.34 8.74
CA ARG A 43 8.49 10.35 9.42
C ARG A 43 9.29 9.20 10.01
N ALA A 44 10.31 8.74 9.32
CA ALA A 44 11.25 7.75 9.86
C ALA A 44 11.94 8.28 11.12
N MET A 45 12.47 9.52 11.09
CA MET A 45 13.03 10.20 12.27
C MET A 45 12.00 10.40 13.39
N GLY A 46 10.73 10.55 13.03
CA GLY A 46 9.60 10.70 13.95
C GLY A 46 9.17 9.42 14.64
N GLY A 47 9.83 8.29 14.37
CA GLY A 47 9.66 7.05 15.13
C GLY A 47 8.82 5.97 14.46
N PHE A 48 8.31 6.14 13.24
CA PHE A 48 7.60 5.06 12.55
C PHE A 48 8.48 3.80 12.40
N GLY A 49 7.93 2.61 12.70
CA GLY A 49 8.65 1.34 12.59
C GLY A 49 8.90 0.94 11.15
N THR A 50 7.91 1.16 10.30
CA THR A 50 7.99 0.93 8.85
C THR A 50 7.42 2.15 8.12
N VAL A 51 8.10 2.59 7.07
CA VAL A 51 7.67 3.68 6.19
C VAL A 51 7.44 3.11 4.80
N ILE A 52 6.17 3.09 4.34
CA ILE A 52 5.84 2.61 3.00
C ILE A 52 5.71 3.82 2.07
N VAL A 53 6.58 3.87 1.07
CA VAL A 53 6.58 4.89 0.03
C VAL A 53 5.31 4.77 -0.82
N GLU A 54 4.79 5.90 -1.28
CA GLU A 54 3.59 6.02 -2.11
C GLU A 54 3.58 5.08 -3.31
N ALA A 55 2.41 4.89 -3.90
CA ALA A 55 2.25 4.07 -5.10
C ALA A 55 3.21 4.54 -6.21
N ALA A 56 4.21 3.72 -6.49
CA ALA A 56 5.10 3.85 -7.62
C ALA A 56 4.54 3.02 -8.78
N SER A 57 4.29 3.67 -9.91
CA SER A 57 3.71 2.98 -11.06
C SER A 57 4.69 2.00 -11.69
N VAL A 58 4.18 0.83 -12.08
CA VAL A 58 4.97 -0.22 -12.77
C VAL A 58 5.06 -0.01 -14.27
N THR A 59 4.22 0.89 -14.83
CA THR A 59 4.23 1.30 -16.25
C THR A 59 3.96 2.81 -16.37
N PRO A 60 4.42 3.51 -17.41
CA PRO A 60 4.15 4.94 -17.57
C PRO A 60 2.67 5.30 -17.59
N ASN A 61 1.83 4.51 -18.28
CA ASN A 61 0.39 4.74 -18.39
C ASN A 61 -0.40 4.27 -17.15
N GLY A 62 0.22 3.47 -16.28
CA GLY A 62 -0.36 3.02 -15.01
C GLY A 62 -0.34 4.07 -13.89
N ARG A 63 0.28 5.23 -14.08
CA ARG A 63 0.28 6.31 -13.08
C ARG A 63 -1.13 6.79 -12.79
N ILE A 64 -1.46 6.99 -11.52
CA ILE A 64 -2.74 7.60 -11.10
C ILE A 64 -2.75 9.06 -11.58
N SER A 65 -1.62 9.75 -11.43
CA SER A 65 -1.38 11.09 -11.94
C SER A 65 -0.01 11.15 -12.65
N PRO A 66 0.20 12.01 -13.66
CA PRO A 66 1.51 12.25 -14.24
C PRO A 66 2.59 12.56 -13.18
N PHE A 67 2.18 13.14 -12.05
CA PHE A 67 3.04 13.58 -10.94
C PHE A 67 3.39 12.46 -9.95
N ASP A 68 3.02 11.20 -10.23
CA ASP A 68 3.34 10.05 -9.36
C ASP A 68 4.78 9.58 -9.55
N LEU A 69 5.29 8.92 -8.51
CA LEU A 69 6.50 8.12 -8.60
C LEU A 69 6.32 6.94 -9.57
N GLY A 70 7.42 6.48 -10.11
CA GLY A 70 7.50 5.31 -10.96
C GLY A 70 8.69 4.43 -10.64
N LEU A 71 8.59 3.16 -11.04
CA LEU A 71 9.69 2.21 -11.00
C LEU A 71 9.69 1.30 -12.24
N TRP A 72 9.32 1.89 -13.41
CA TRP A 72 9.21 1.18 -14.68
C TRP A 72 10.50 1.12 -15.50
N ASN A 73 11.55 1.87 -15.12
CA ASN A 73 12.87 1.81 -15.75
C ASN A 73 14.01 1.90 -14.73
N ASP A 74 15.22 1.57 -15.15
CA ASP A 74 16.39 1.48 -14.27
C ASP A 74 16.92 2.86 -13.82
N GLU A 75 16.65 3.93 -14.56
CA GLU A 75 17.06 5.29 -14.23
C GLU A 75 16.43 5.77 -12.91
N GLN A 76 15.27 5.22 -12.56
CA GLN A 76 14.54 5.55 -11.32
C GLN A 76 15.16 4.90 -10.07
N ILE A 77 15.98 3.85 -10.20
CA ILE A 77 16.58 3.11 -9.07
C ILE A 77 17.43 4.02 -8.17
N ALA A 78 18.23 4.90 -8.75
CA ALA A 78 19.16 5.75 -7.98
C ALA A 78 18.41 6.69 -7.01
N GLY A 79 17.30 7.28 -7.45
CA GLY A 79 16.43 8.12 -6.61
C GLY A 79 15.80 7.32 -5.46
N HIS A 80 15.29 6.14 -5.76
CA HIS A 80 14.71 5.23 -4.75
C HIS A 80 15.77 4.75 -3.74
N ARG A 81 17.00 4.44 -4.17
CA ARG A 81 18.10 4.06 -3.27
C ARG A 81 18.42 5.16 -2.26
N ARG A 82 18.56 6.41 -2.73
CA ARG A 82 18.76 7.58 -1.88
C ARG A 82 17.65 7.73 -0.83
N LEU A 83 16.41 7.46 -1.23
CA LEU A 83 15.25 7.51 -0.35
C LEU A 83 15.31 6.42 0.72
N VAL A 84 15.60 5.18 0.33
CA VAL A 84 15.78 4.04 1.23
C VAL A 84 16.89 4.30 2.25
N GLU A 85 18.05 4.77 1.80
CA GLU A 85 19.17 5.12 2.67
C GLU A 85 18.77 6.16 3.73
N ALA A 86 17.98 7.16 3.37
CA ALA A 86 17.49 8.18 4.30
C ALA A 86 16.52 7.61 5.34
N ILE A 87 15.65 6.67 4.95
CA ILE A 87 14.71 5.97 5.85
C ILE A 87 15.49 5.05 6.81
N HIS A 88 16.43 4.26 6.31
CA HIS A 88 17.26 3.36 7.10
C HIS A 88 18.16 4.11 8.10
N ALA A 89 18.77 5.23 7.66
CA ALA A 89 19.58 6.09 8.55
C ALA A 89 18.78 6.63 9.74
N ALA A 90 17.46 6.74 9.60
CA ALA A 90 16.54 7.12 10.68
C ALA A 90 16.00 5.93 11.49
N GLY A 91 16.42 4.68 11.18
CA GLY A 91 16.11 3.47 11.94
C GLY A 91 14.74 2.84 11.65
N SER A 92 14.12 3.16 10.51
CA SER A 92 12.87 2.53 10.06
C SER A 92 13.13 1.53 8.95
N LEU A 93 12.27 0.52 8.83
CA LEU A 93 12.20 -0.30 7.62
C LEU A 93 11.61 0.53 6.47
N ALA A 94 12.13 0.33 5.27
CA ALA A 94 11.70 0.98 4.05
C ALA A 94 10.82 0.04 3.21
N GLY A 95 9.55 0.38 3.02
CA GLY A 95 8.65 -0.28 2.09
C GLY A 95 8.36 0.59 0.87
N ILE A 96 7.91 -0.02 -0.22
CA ILE A 96 7.39 0.66 -1.40
C ILE A 96 6.09 0.00 -1.84
N GLN A 97 5.09 0.80 -2.24
CA GLN A 97 3.90 0.27 -2.87
C GLN A 97 4.05 0.32 -4.40
N LEU A 98 3.92 -0.83 -5.07
CA LEU A 98 3.88 -0.93 -6.53
C LEU A 98 2.43 -0.98 -7.00
N GLY A 99 2.09 -0.19 -8.03
CA GLY A 99 0.72 -0.07 -8.48
C GLY A 99 0.55 0.20 -9.96
N HIS A 100 -0.69 0.03 -10.43
CA HIS A 100 -1.18 0.45 -11.73
C HIS A 100 -2.58 1.01 -11.54
N GLY A 101 -2.81 2.25 -11.95
CA GLY A 101 -4.05 2.98 -11.70
C GLY A 101 -5.30 2.43 -12.39
N GLY A 102 -5.12 1.54 -13.39
CA GLY A 102 -6.24 0.94 -14.12
C GLY A 102 -7.13 2.00 -14.76
N ARG A 103 -8.45 1.85 -14.63
CA ARG A 103 -9.45 2.79 -15.13
C ARG A 103 -9.47 4.14 -14.41
N LYS A 104 -8.69 4.28 -13.33
CA LYS A 104 -8.53 5.52 -12.57
C LYS A 104 -7.16 6.17 -12.79
N ALA A 105 -6.37 5.67 -13.74
CA ALA A 105 -5.10 6.26 -14.13
C ALA A 105 -5.28 7.61 -14.85
N GLY A 106 -4.19 8.37 -14.97
CA GLY A 106 -4.14 9.57 -15.78
C GLY A 106 -5.07 10.70 -15.31
N THR A 107 -5.19 10.91 -14.01
CA THR A 107 -5.93 12.05 -13.45
C THR A 107 -4.99 13.20 -13.12
N PRO A 108 -5.45 14.46 -13.13
CA PRO A 108 -4.69 15.57 -12.57
C PRO A 108 -4.31 15.29 -11.11
N PRO A 109 -3.17 15.82 -10.63
CA PRO A 109 -2.75 15.63 -9.26
C PRO A 109 -3.78 16.23 -8.29
N TRP A 110 -4.04 15.55 -7.18
CA TRP A 110 -4.95 16.09 -6.15
C TRP A 110 -4.25 17.16 -5.30
N ARG A 111 -3.82 18.23 -5.98
CA ARG A 111 -3.10 19.38 -5.44
C ARG A 111 -3.81 20.68 -5.87
N PRO A 112 -4.35 21.48 -4.93
CA PRO A 112 -5.08 22.70 -5.26
C PRO A 112 -4.19 23.82 -5.86
N ASP A 113 -2.87 23.73 -5.68
CA ASP A 113 -1.87 24.66 -6.23
C ASP A 113 -1.48 24.38 -7.69
N VAL A 114 -1.90 23.24 -8.25
CA VAL A 114 -1.66 22.85 -9.64
C VAL A 114 -2.92 23.11 -10.49
N ALA A 115 -2.74 23.71 -11.64
CA ALA A 115 -3.84 23.97 -12.58
C ALA A 115 -4.55 22.67 -12.97
N GLY A 116 -5.88 22.61 -12.75
CA GLY A 116 -6.68 21.39 -12.91
C GLY A 116 -6.54 20.37 -11.78
N GLY A 117 -5.73 20.65 -10.75
CA GLY A 117 -5.60 19.78 -9.56
C GLY A 117 -6.92 19.65 -8.80
N ALA A 118 -7.02 18.62 -7.96
CA ALA A 118 -8.24 18.21 -7.24
C ALA A 118 -9.42 17.78 -8.16
N ARG A 119 -9.19 17.56 -9.46
CA ARG A 119 -10.16 17.00 -10.40
C ARG A 119 -9.99 15.50 -10.49
N THR A 120 -11.09 14.83 -10.83
CA THR A 120 -11.13 13.36 -11.02
C THR A 120 -11.23 12.96 -12.49
N ASP A 121 -11.34 13.93 -13.40
CA ASP A 121 -11.47 13.66 -14.85
C ASP A 121 -10.16 13.06 -15.38
N THR A 122 -10.26 12.10 -16.26
CA THR A 122 -9.09 11.58 -16.98
C THR A 122 -8.49 12.63 -17.91
N ILE A 123 -7.16 12.74 -17.93
CA ILE A 123 -6.42 13.59 -18.87
C ILE A 123 -6.67 13.08 -20.29
N LYS A 124 -7.04 13.99 -21.18
CA LYS A 124 -7.37 13.66 -22.57
C LYS A 124 -6.21 12.96 -23.26
N GLY A 125 -6.48 11.78 -23.83
CA GLY A 125 -5.49 11.00 -24.56
C GLY A 125 -4.67 10.04 -23.69
N TRP A 126 -4.97 9.93 -22.40
CA TRP A 126 -4.35 8.90 -21.56
C TRP A 126 -4.84 7.50 -21.96
N ASP A 127 -3.92 6.56 -22.16
CA ASP A 127 -4.27 5.18 -22.50
C ASP A 127 -4.72 4.41 -21.25
N LEU A 128 -6.06 4.37 -21.04
CA LEU A 128 -6.68 3.68 -19.93
C LEU A 128 -6.92 2.20 -20.26
N VAL A 129 -6.47 1.33 -19.38
CA VAL A 129 -6.74 -0.11 -19.45
C VAL A 129 -7.39 -0.60 -18.17
N ALA A 130 -8.24 -1.62 -18.29
CA ALA A 130 -8.96 -2.24 -17.16
C ALA A 130 -9.33 -3.69 -17.50
N PRO A 131 -9.85 -4.49 -16.56
CA PRO A 131 -10.37 -5.82 -16.88
C PRO A 131 -11.50 -5.77 -17.90
N SER A 132 -12.34 -4.75 -17.87
CA SER A 132 -13.49 -4.54 -18.74
C SER A 132 -13.67 -3.08 -19.11
N ALA A 133 -14.32 -2.78 -20.24
CA ALA A 133 -14.61 -1.42 -20.69
C ALA A 133 -15.73 -0.78 -19.84
N ILE A 134 -15.47 -0.57 -18.56
CA ILE A 134 -16.40 0.01 -17.58
C ILE A 134 -15.73 1.21 -16.94
N ALA A 135 -16.17 2.43 -17.30
CA ALA A 135 -15.63 3.65 -16.72
C ALA A 135 -15.88 3.73 -15.20
N TYR A 136 -14.92 4.30 -14.46
CA TYR A 136 -15.21 4.80 -13.13
C TYR A 136 -15.97 6.14 -13.28
N PRO A 137 -17.02 6.42 -12.47
CA PRO A 137 -17.78 7.64 -12.59
C PRO A 137 -16.91 8.90 -12.59
N GLY A 138 -17.08 9.75 -13.62
CA GLY A 138 -16.26 10.93 -13.85
C GLY A 138 -14.96 10.70 -14.63
N HIS A 139 -14.61 9.44 -14.97
CA HIS A 139 -13.42 9.10 -15.75
C HIS A 139 -13.81 8.70 -17.18
N ALA A 140 -12.84 8.73 -18.09
CA ALA A 140 -13.02 8.17 -19.43
C ALA A 140 -13.20 6.65 -19.37
N GLU A 141 -13.85 6.09 -20.40
CA GLU A 141 -13.99 4.65 -20.54
C GLU A 141 -12.63 4.01 -20.86
N PRO A 142 -12.20 3.01 -20.07
CA PRO A 142 -10.98 2.28 -20.35
C PRO A 142 -11.18 1.25 -21.46
N ARG A 143 -10.10 0.86 -22.11
CA ARG A 143 -10.07 -0.31 -22.96
C ARG A 143 -9.94 -1.59 -22.12
N ALA A 144 -10.69 -2.63 -22.47
CA ALA A 144 -10.52 -3.94 -21.85
C ALA A 144 -9.18 -4.54 -22.26
N MET A 145 -8.40 -5.02 -21.28
CA MET A 145 -7.10 -5.65 -21.52
C MET A 145 -7.25 -7.00 -22.22
N SER A 146 -6.39 -7.28 -23.18
CA SER A 146 -6.20 -8.62 -23.71
C SER A 146 -5.48 -9.54 -22.71
N PRO A 147 -5.56 -10.87 -22.84
CA PRO A 147 -4.78 -11.79 -22.01
C PRO A 147 -3.26 -11.59 -22.13
N GLU A 148 -2.78 -11.07 -23.27
CA GLU A 148 -1.37 -10.70 -23.45
C GLU A 148 -0.98 -9.52 -22.58
N GLU A 149 -1.76 -8.43 -22.63
CA GLU A 149 -1.53 -7.22 -21.82
C GLU A 149 -1.61 -7.50 -20.31
N ILE A 150 -2.44 -8.47 -19.90
CA ILE A 150 -2.49 -8.93 -18.50
C ILE A 150 -1.15 -9.57 -18.10
N ARG A 151 -0.56 -10.41 -18.96
CA ARG A 151 0.76 -11.01 -18.72
C ARG A 151 1.87 -9.96 -18.72
N GLU A 152 1.89 -9.05 -19.70
CA GLU A 152 2.84 -7.94 -19.77
C GLU A 152 2.78 -7.05 -18.53
N THR A 153 1.58 -6.84 -17.97
CA THR A 153 1.41 -6.11 -16.72
C THR A 153 1.99 -6.86 -15.53
N THR A 154 1.80 -8.19 -15.47
CA THR A 154 2.45 -9.02 -14.45
C THR A 154 3.98 -8.94 -14.57
N ASP A 155 4.53 -9.01 -15.78
CA ASP A 155 5.96 -8.86 -16.03
C ASP A 155 6.48 -7.47 -15.62
N ALA A 156 5.67 -6.41 -15.81
CA ALA A 156 5.99 -5.06 -15.33
C ALA A 156 6.06 -4.98 -13.79
N TYR A 157 5.15 -5.64 -13.07
CA TYR A 157 5.23 -5.76 -11.61
C TYR A 157 6.50 -6.50 -11.16
N VAL A 158 6.86 -7.59 -11.83
CA VAL A 158 8.08 -8.36 -11.57
C VAL A 158 9.32 -7.49 -11.76
N ALA A 159 9.40 -6.78 -12.88
CA ALA A 159 10.54 -5.90 -13.18
C ALA A 159 10.64 -4.73 -12.18
N ALA A 160 9.51 -4.12 -11.81
CA ALA A 160 9.48 -3.06 -10.80
C ALA A 160 9.90 -3.59 -9.41
N ALA A 161 9.46 -4.79 -9.02
CA ALA A 161 9.84 -5.42 -7.76
C ALA A 161 11.35 -5.73 -7.70
N ALA A 162 11.94 -6.22 -8.80
CA ALA A 162 13.38 -6.42 -8.88
C ALA A 162 14.15 -5.10 -8.73
N ARG A 163 13.66 -4.00 -9.32
CA ARG A 163 14.23 -2.66 -9.14
C ARG A 163 14.09 -2.16 -7.69
N ALA A 164 12.96 -2.45 -7.02
CA ALA A 164 12.78 -2.13 -5.62
C ALA A 164 13.82 -2.84 -4.73
N VAL A 165 14.08 -4.13 -4.96
CA VAL A 165 15.14 -4.88 -4.29
C VAL A 165 16.51 -4.27 -4.59
N ALA A 166 16.81 -3.92 -5.84
CA ALA A 166 18.06 -3.27 -6.23
C ALA A 166 18.25 -1.87 -5.60
N ALA A 167 17.15 -1.18 -5.29
CA ALA A 167 17.17 0.08 -4.56
C ALA A 167 17.36 -0.10 -3.05
N GLY A 168 17.14 -1.31 -2.50
CA GLY A 168 17.37 -1.66 -1.11
C GLY A 168 16.11 -1.68 -0.22
N TYR A 169 14.91 -1.71 -0.81
CA TYR A 169 13.67 -1.81 -0.03
C TYR A 169 13.56 -3.13 0.74
N ASP A 170 13.09 -3.05 1.97
CA ASP A 170 12.83 -4.19 2.88
C ASP A 170 11.48 -4.86 2.59
N LEU A 171 10.50 -4.08 2.12
CA LEU A 171 9.13 -4.53 1.85
C LEU A 171 8.67 -4.00 0.48
N VAL A 172 8.15 -4.90 -0.35
CA VAL A 172 7.39 -4.56 -1.56
C VAL A 172 5.91 -4.83 -1.27
N GLU A 173 5.05 -3.82 -1.41
CA GLU A 173 3.61 -3.95 -1.26
C GLU A 173 2.93 -3.84 -2.64
N LEU A 174 2.14 -4.84 -3.03
CA LEU A 174 1.30 -4.79 -4.23
C LEU A 174 0.01 -4.02 -3.93
N HIS A 175 -0.32 -3.05 -4.79
CA HIS A 175 -1.54 -2.27 -4.62
C HIS A 175 -2.77 -3.00 -5.16
N GLY A 176 -3.41 -3.81 -4.32
CA GLY A 176 -4.63 -4.56 -4.61
C GLY A 176 -5.91 -3.91 -4.06
N ALA A 177 -5.94 -2.57 -3.91
CA ALA A 177 -7.02 -1.85 -3.25
C ALA A 177 -7.50 -0.62 -4.03
N HIS A 178 -8.52 0.07 -3.50
CA HIS A 178 -8.98 1.43 -3.85
C HIS A 178 -9.46 1.60 -5.28
N GLY A 179 -9.86 0.51 -5.96
CA GLY A 179 -10.34 0.55 -7.34
C GLY A 179 -9.23 0.81 -8.36
N TYR A 180 -8.00 0.38 -8.06
CA TYR A 180 -6.91 0.30 -9.01
C TYR A 180 -6.81 -1.10 -9.62
N LEU A 181 -5.95 -1.32 -10.57
CA LEU A 181 -6.01 -2.45 -11.51
C LEU A 181 -6.23 -3.82 -10.85
N ILE A 182 -5.44 -4.21 -9.84
CA ILE A 182 -5.60 -5.52 -9.18
C ILE A 182 -6.98 -5.61 -8.50
N HIS A 183 -7.43 -4.53 -7.82
CA HIS A 183 -8.76 -4.49 -7.23
C HIS A 183 -9.87 -4.56 -8.28
N GLU A 184 -9.68 -3.89 -9.42
CA GLU A 184 -10.64 -3.96 -10.53
C GLU A 184 -10.85 -5.39 -11.05
N PHE A 185 -9.77 -6.19 -11.12
CA PHE A 185 -9.88 -7.61 -11.47
C PHE A 185 -10.61 -8.41 -10.41
N LEU A 186 -10.39 -8.16 -9.14
CA LEU A 186 -11.02 -8.87 -8.02
C LEU A 186 -12.54 -8.62 -7.95
N SER A 187 -12.98 -7.38 -8.20
CA SER A 187 -14.37 -6.98 -7.99
C SER A 187 -15.28 -7.29 -9.18
N PRO A 188 -16.45 -7.92 -8.95
CA PRO A 188 -17.44 -8.14 -10.00
C PRO A 188 -18.04 -6.85 -10.56
N LEU A 189 -17.95 -5.70 -9.84
CA LEU A 189 -18.45 -4.41 -10.32
C LEU A 189 -17.60 -3.79 -11.44
N SER A 190 -16.36 -4.20 -11.58
CA SER A 190 -15.41 -3.70 -12.60
C SER A 190 -14.90 -4.79 -13.53
N ASN A 191 -15.13 -6.07 -13.21
CA ASN A 191 -14.69 -7.22 -14.00
C ASN A 191 -15.87 -8.08 -14.45
N THR A 192 -16.31 -7.86 -15.69
CA THR A 192 -17.36 -8.63 -16.36
C THR A 192 -16.81 -9.59 -17.41
N ARG A 193 -15.50 -9.93 -17.34
CA ARG A 193 -14.84 -10.86 -18.25
C ARG A 193 -15.45 -12.25 -18.15
N THR A 194 -15.42 -12.98 -19.27
CA THR A 194 -15.89 -14.37 -19.39
C THR A 194 -14.77 -15.36 -19.71
N ASP A 195 -13.51 -14.85 -19.74
CA ASP A 195 -12.32 -15.67 -19.92
C ASP A 195 -11.73 -16.12 -18.56
N ALA A 196 -10.48 -16.63 -18.59
CA ALA A 196 -9.80 -17.15 -17.41
C ALA A 196 -9.58 -16.12 -16.29
N TYR A 197 -9.70 -14.81 -16.58
CA TYR A 197 -9.48 -13.71 -15.62
C TYR A 197 -10.79 -13.08 -15.10
N GLY A 198 -11.95 -13.74 -15.32
CA GLY A 198 -13.25 -13.25 -14.86
C GLY A 198 -14.29 -14.36 -14.68
N GLY A 199 -15.57 -14.00 -14.68
CA GLY A 199 -16.69 -14.95 -14.60
C GLY A 199 -16.92 -15.55 -13.21
N SER A 200 -15.92 -16.13 -12.58
CA SER A 200 -16.02 -16.74 -11.25
C SER A 200 -15.11 -16.03 -10.24
N PRO A 201 -15.28 -16.24 -8.92
CA PRO A 201 -14.33 -15.76 -7.92
C PRO A 201 -12.88 -16.19 -8.20
N GLU A 202 -12.66 -17.43 -8.62
CA GLU A 202 -11.34 -17.98 -8.97
C GLU A 202 -10.73 -17.23 -10.15
N GLY A 203 -11.53 -16.97 -11.21
CA GLY A 203 -11.09 -16.22 -12.37
C GLY A 203 -10.73 -14.77 -12.01
N ARG A 204 -11.55 -14.11 -11.20
CA ARG A 204 -11.27 -12.74 -10.75
C ARG A 204 -10.02 -12.64 -9.85
N ARG A 205 -9.74 -13.67 -9.03
CA ARG A 205 -8.57 -13.75 -8.13
C ARG A 205 -7.27 -14.05 -8.88
N ARG A 206 -7.34 -14.55 -10.12
CA ARG A 206 -6.20 -15.08 -10.90
C ARG A 206 -5.08 -14.08 -11.06
N LEU A 207 -5.36 -12.85 -11.51
CA LEU A 207 -4.30 -11.83 -11.68
C LEU A 207 -3.56 -11.56 -10.37
N ALA A 208 -4.28 -11.39 -9.26
CA ALA A 208 -3.68 -11.13 -7.96
C ALA A 208 -2.75 -12.28 -7.52
N LEU A 209 -3.16 -13.52 -7.72
CA LEU A 209 -2.39 -14.71 -7.34
C LEU A 209 -1.18 -14.91 -8.26
N GLU A 210 -1.35 -14.82 -9.57
CA GLU A 210 -0.26 -14.94 -10.55
C GLU A 210 0.80 -13.86 -10.35
N THR A 211 0.38 -12.59 -10.19
CA THR A 211 1.29 -11.47 -9.90
C THR A 211 2.03 -11.67 -8.57
N THR A 212 1.31 -12.13 -7.52
CA THR A 212 1.94 -12.42 -6.22
C THR A 212 3.03 -13.48 -6.36
N THR A 213 2.73 -14.60 -7.01
CA THR A 213 3.70 -15.71 -7.19
C THR A 213 4.92 -15.25 -7.97
N ALA A 214 4.71 -14.56 -9.10
CA ALA A 214 5.81 -14.09 -9.94
C ALA A 214 6.68 -13.03 -9.25
N VAL A 215 6.05 -12.09 -8.51
CA VAL A 215 6.79 -11.08 -7.73
C VAL A 215 7.54 -11.72 -6.56
N ARG A 216 6.94 -12.73 -5.89
CA ARG A 216 7.64 -13.47 -4.81
C ARG A 216 8.94 -14.10 -5.30
N GLU A 217 8.92 -14.71 -6.47
CA GLU A 217 10.12 -15.27 -7.09
C GLU A 217 11.18 -14.19 -7.36
N ALA A 218 10.75 -13.03 -7.84
CA ALA A 218 11.65 -11.93 -8.19
C ALA A 218 12.29 -11.24 -6.98
N VAL A 219 11.57 -11.05 -5.86
CA VAL A 219 12.10 -10.36 -4.68
C VAL A 219 12.90 -11.28 -3.76
N GLY A 220 12.88 -12.60 -3.97
CA GLY A 220 13.67 -13.59 -3.23
C GLY A 220 13.27 -13.70 -1.75
N ASP A 221 14.15 -14.26 -0.92
CA ASP A 221 13.81 -14.65 0.45
C ASP A 221 14.05 -13.56 1.51
N SER A 222 14.84 -12.54 1.20
CA SER A 222 15.22 -11.48 2.16
C SER A 222 14.28 -10.30 2.19
N THR A 223 13.44 -10.10 1.15
CA THR A 223 12.51 -8.98 1.04
C THR A 223 11.11 -9.43 1.39
N ALA A 224 10.43 -8.73 2.30
CA ALA A 224 9.03 -8.99 2.60
C ALA A 224 8.13 -8.61 1.42
N LEU A 225 7.08 -9.40 1.16
CA LEU A 225 6.07 -9.11 0.16
C LEU A 225 4.72 -8.88 0.83
N GLY A 226 4.11 -7.73 0.57
CA GLY A 226 2.78 -7.38 1.05
C GLY A 226 1.78 -7.19 -0.07
N MET A 227 0.49 -7.23 0.29
CA MET A 227 -0.58 -6.75 -0.57
C MET A 227 -1.55 -5.90 0.22
N ARG A 228 -1.82 -4.69 -0.29
CA ARG A 228 -2.91 -3.86 0.23
C ARG A 228 -4.21 -4.26 -0.44
N LEU A 229 -5.26 -4.49 0.37
CA LEU A 229 -6.57 -4.95 -0.09
C LEU A 229 -7.67 -4.00 0.35
N SER A 230 -8.65 -3.77 -0.51
CA SER A 230 -9.95 -3.23 -0.11
C SER A 230 -10.86 -4.39 0.29
N ALA A 231 -11.10 -4.52 1.59
CA ALA A 231 -11.86 -5.64 2.14
C ALA A 231 -13.31 -5.70 1.63
N THR A 232 -13.89 -4.56 1.24
CA THR A 232 -15.25 -4.48 0.70
C THR A 232 -15.35 -3.30 -0.26
N ASP A 233 -16.24 -3.40 -1.24
CA ASP A 233 -16.57 -2.28 -2.14
C ASP A 233 -17.60 -1.32 -1.53
N TRP A 234 -18.22 -1.68 -0.41
CA TRP A 234 -19.34 -0.93 0.22
C TRP A 234 -20.55 -0.75 -0.72
N ALA A 235 -20.62 -1.50 -1.79
CA ALA A 235 -21.65 -1.42 -2.81
C ALA A 235 -22.29 -2.80 -3.05
N GLU A 236 -23.58 -2.82 -3.35
CA GLU A 236 -24.32 -4.04 -3.64
C GLU A 236 -23.71 -4.76 -4.86
N GLY A 237 -23.57 -6.06 -4.79
CA GLY A 237 -22.95 -6.89 -5.83
C GLY A 237 -21.43 -6.78 -5.92
N GLY A 238 -20.78 -5.96 -5.06
CA GLY A 238 -19.34 -5.84 -4.98
C GLY A 238 -18.70 -6.83 -3.99
N LEU A 239 -17.38 -6.67 -3.78
CA LEU A 239 -16.64 -7.44 -2.79
C LEU A 239 -17.14 -7.18 -1.38
N THR A 240 -17.13 -8.22 -0.56
CA THR A 240 -17.45 -8.20 0.87
C THR A 240 -16.23 -8.58 1.71
N GLY A 241 -16.28 -8.34 3.03
CA GLY A 241 -15.23 -8.78 3.95
C GLY A 241 -15.01 -10.31 3.91
N SER A 242 -16.04 -11.10 3.61
CA SER A 242 -15.92 -12.55 3.47
C SER A 242 -15.12 -12.94 2.23
N ASP A 243 -15.34 -12.28 1.09
CA ASP A 243 -14.56 -12.55 -0.14
C ASP A 243 -13.07 -12.28 0.07
N THR A 244 -12.75 -11.22 0.84
CA THR A 244 -11.35 -10.89 1.17
C THR A 244 -10.76 -11.87 2.18
N ALA A 245 -11.54 -12.31 3.17
CA ALA A 245 -11.11 -13.33 4.12
C ALA A 245 -10.83 -14.68 3.44
N GLU A 246 -11.61 -15.04 2.40
CA GLU A 246 -11.36 -16.23 1.57
C GLU A 246 -10.12 -16.09 0.67
N LEU A 247 -9.84 -14.87 0.18
CA LEU A 247 -8.67 -14.60 -0.67
C LEU A 247 -7.37 -14.62 0.14
N ALA A 248 -7.39 -14.14 1.38
CA ALA A 248 -6.20 -13.91 2.19
C ALA A 248 -5.30 -15.16 2.36
N PRO A 249 -5.79 -16.36 2.74
CA PRO A 249 -4.95 -17.55 2.85
C PRO A 249 -4.38 -18.00 1.49
N LEU A 250 -5.06 -17.73 0.37
CA LEU A 250 -4.53 -18.03 -0.97
C LEU A 250 -3.35 -17.12 -1.31
N LEU A 251 -3.42 -15.84 -0.95
CA LEU A 251 -2.32 -14.89 -1.10
C LEU A 251 -1.12 -15.26 -0.23
N VAL A 252 -1.36 -15.67 1.02
CA VAL A 252 -0.29 -16.17 1.91
C VAL A 252 0.40 -17.38 1.29
N ALA A 253 -0.36 -18.35 0.79
CA ALA A 253 0.20 -19.52 0.10
C ALA A 253 0.97 -19.15 -1.18
N ALA A 254 0.56 -18.08 -1.89
CA ALA A 254 1.25 -17.56 -3.07
C ALA A 254 2.51 -16.73 -2.73
N GLY A 255 2.74 -16.39 -1.46
CA GLY A 255 3.97 -15.72 -1.02
C GLY A 255 3.82 -14.38 -0.32
N ILE A 256 2.59 -13.96 0.03
CA ILE A 256 2.36 -12.73 0.81
C ILE A 256 2.77 -12.95 2.28
N ASP A 257 3.60 -12.05 2.79
CA ASP A 257 4.00 -11.97 4.21
C ASP A 257 3.15 -10.95 4.98
N VAL A 258 2.63 -9.90 4.28
CA VAL A 258 1.90 -8.78 4.89
C VAL A 258 0.58 -8.53 4.19
N LEU A 259 -0.51 -8.55 4.93
CA LEU A 259 -1.86 -8.21 4.48
C LEU A 259 -2.27 -6.85 5.07
N HIS A 260 -2.29 -5.79 4.24
CA HIS A 260 -2.62 -4.42 4.64
C HIS A 260 -4.07 -4.11 4.27
N ILE A 261 -4.96 -4.03 5.28
CA ILE A 261 -6.40 -4.06 5.07
C ILE A 261 -7.01 -2.66 5.11
N SER A 262 -7.54 -2.26 3.95
CA SER A 262 -8.30 -1.03 3.72
C SER A 262 -9.71 -1.37 3.23
N SER A 263 -10.44 -0.42 2.61
CA SER A 263 -11.77 -0.68 2.02
C SER A 263 -12.16 0.34 0.94
N GLY A 264 -13.08 -0.04 0.08
CA GLY A 264 -13.73 0.83 -0.90
C GLY A 264 -12.84 1.31 -2.04
N GLY A 265 -13.34 2.30 -2.77
CA GLY A 265 -12.63 2.99 -3.85
C GLY A 265 -12.87 2.43 -5.24
N ASN A 266 -13.51 1.26 -5.39
CA ASN A 266 -13.81 0.67 -6.69
C ASN A 266 -15.16 1.13 -7.28
N ALA A 267 -16.09 1.51 -6.44
CA ALA A 267 -17.37 2.07 -6.83
C ALA A 267 -17.74 3.24 -5.91
N PRO A 268 -18.58 4.20 -6.35
CA PRO A 268 -19.20 5.16 -5.44
C PRO A 268 -20.05 4.42 -4.40
N ALA A 269 -19.83 4.70 -3.13
CA ALA A 269 -20.55 4.06 -2.05
C ALA A 269 -20.69 4.99 -0.83
N GLN A 270 -21.74 4.78 -0.05
CA GLN A 270 -21.88 5.40 1.27
C GLN A 270 -21.08 4.59 2.29
N VAL A 271 -19.86 5.05 2.58
CA VAL A 271 -18.98 4.39 3.55
C VAL A 271 -19.35 4.86 4.96
N PRO A 272 -19.64 3.95 5.92
CA PRO A 272 -19.92 4.32 7.31
C PRO A 272 -18.64 4.70 8.03
N VAL A 273 -18.08 5.86 7.70
CA VAL A 273 -16.81 6.33 8.24
C VAL A 273 -16.91 6.71 9.71
N GLY A 274 -15.97 6.19 10.51
CA GLY A 274 -15.84 6.47 11.93
C GLY A 274 -14.47 6.02 12.44
N PRO A 275 -14.08 6.33 13.68
CA PRO A 275 -12.82 5.89 14.24
C PRO A 275 -12.65 4.37 14.14
N GLY A 276 -11.60 3.90 13.47
CA GLY A 276 -11.29 2.47 13.33
C GLY A 276 -12.25 1.67 12.42
N TYR A 277 -13.05 2.31 11.55
CA TYR A 277 -14.11 1.67 10.76
C TYR A 277 -13.64 0.48 9.89
N GLN A 278 -12.36 0.37 9.59
CA GLN A 278 -11.78 -0.74 8.82
C GLN A 278 -11.14 -1.83 9.70
N VAL A 279 -10.94 -1.58 11.00
CA VAL A 279 -10.33 -2.54 11.93
C VAL A 279 -11.08 -3.88 11.99
N PRO A 280 -12.43 -3.94 11.95
CA PRO A 280 -13.15 -5.22 11.92
C PRO A 280 -12.79 -6.10 10.73
N PHE A 281 -12.47 -5.52 9.57
CA PHE A 281 -12.02 -6.28 8.40
C PHE A 281 -10.60 -6.81 8.57
N ALA A 282 -9.70 -6.05 9.21
CA ALA A 282 -8.39 -6.55 9.57
C ALA A 282 -8.49 -7.75 10.52
N ALA A 283 -9.35 -7.66 11.54
CA ALA A 283 -9.63 -8.76 12.46
C ALA A 283 -10.20 -10.00 11.74
N GLN A 284 -11.11 -9.80 10.79
CA GLN A 284 -11.68 -10.90 9.99
C GLN A 284 -10.61 -11.59 9.14
N VAL A 285 -9.74 -10.83 8.48
CA VAL A 285 -8.62 -11.36 7.69
C VAL A 285 -7.62 -12.07 8.59
N LYS A 286 -7.28 -11.49 9.76
CA LYS A 286 -6.37 -12.10 10.71
C LYS A 286 -6.89 -13.45 11.21
N ALA A 287 -8.18 -13.54 11.52
CA ALA A 287 -8.81 -14.80 11.87
C ALA A 287 -8.78 -15.84 10.73
N ALA A 288 -8.91 -15.38 9.47
CA ALA A 288 -8.89 -16.27 8.31
C ALA A 288 -7.50 -16.84 8.00
N VAL A 289 -6.43 -16.13 8.38
CA VAL A 289 -5.05 -16.59 8.18
C VAL A 289 -4.41 -17.17 9.45
N ALA A 290 -5.15 -17.27 10.54
CA ALA A 290 -4.65 -17.83 11.80
C ALA A 290 -4.14 -19.27 11.60
N GLY A 291 -2.94 -19.56 12.09
CA GLY A 291 -2.27 -20.86 11.96
C GLY A 291 -1.74 -21.16 10.56
N THR A 292 -1.85 -20.24 9.59
CA THR A 292 -1.16 -20.37 8.31
C THR A 292 0.30 -19.93 8.46
N THR A 293 1.18 -20.50 7.63
CA THR A 293 2.61 -20.16 7.59
C THR A 293 2.95 -19.62 6.22
N THR A 294 3.68 -18.51 6.17
CA THR A 294 4.20 -17.97 4.90
C THR A 294 5.30 -18.88 4.35
N PRO A 295 5.58 -18.89 3.04
CA PRO A 295 6.67 -19.66 2.47
C PRO A 295 8.05 -19.33 3.05
N GLY A 296 8.22 -18.13 3.63
CA GLY A 296 9.45 -17.72 4.32
C GLY A 296 9.57 -18.18 5.78
N GLY A 297 8.56 -18.90 6.28
CA GLY A 297 8.42 -19.27 7.68
C GLY A 297 7.87 -18.11 8.53
N GLY A 298 7.12 -18.42 9.54
CA GLY A 298 6.42 -17.45 10.39
C GLY A 298 4.98 -17.19 9.93
N GLU A 299 4.23 -16.53 10.81
CA GLU A 299 2.84 -16.15 10.54
C GLU A 299 2.77 -14.89 9.67
N PRO A 300 1.74 -14.75 8.82
CA PRO A 300 1.52 -13.52 8.08
C PRO A 300 1.17 -12.36 9.02
N VAL A 301 1.64 -11.17 8.69
CA VAL A 301 1.34 -9.94 9.45
C VAL A 301 0.12 -9.25 8.86
N VAL A 302 -0.85 -8.91 9.70
CA VAL A 302 -2.04 -8.14 9.30
C VAL A 302 -1.93 -6.71 9.81
N VAL A 303 -2.02 -5.75 8.87
CA VAL A 303 -1.92 -4.31 9.15
C VAL A 303 -3.31 -3.68 9.04
N ALA A 304 -3.77 -3.03 10.11
CA ALA A 304 -5.01 -2.27 10.10
C ALA A 304 -4.76 -0.79 9.81
N VAL A 305 -5.69 -0.16 9.10
CA VAL A 305 -5.73 1.28 8.82
C VAL A 305 -7.19 1.75 8.87
N GLY A 306 -7.45 3.02 9.08
CA GLY A 306 -8.79 3.60 8.92
C GLY A 306 -9.24 4.48 10.08
N LEU A 307 -8.95 5.78 10.00
CA LEU A 307 -9.33 6.77 11.02
C LEU A 307 -8.91 6.40 12.46
N ILE A 308 -7.75 5.75 12.59
CA ILE A 308 -7.09 5.57 13.88
C ILE A 308 -6.31 6.85 14.13
N THR A 309 -6.73 7.65 15.10
CA THR A 309 -6.24 9.02 15.35
C THR A 309 -5.62 9.21 16.72
N GLU A 310 -5.83 8.24 17.61
CA GLU A 310 -5.38 8.29 19.00
C GLU A 310 -4.55 7.06 19.35
N ALA A 311 -3.56 7.25 20.23
CA ALA A 311 -2.68 6.17 20.71
C ALA A 311 -3.47 5.00 21.33
N ALA A 312 -4.48 5.30 22.15
CA ALA A 312 -5.30 4.29 22.82
C ALA A 312 -6.11 3.43 21.81
N GLN A 313 -6.55 4.00 20.69
CA GLN A 313 -7.23 3.23 19.65
C GLN A 313 -6.28 2.24 18.97
N ALA A 314 -5.04 2.69 18.66
CA ALA A 314 -4.01 1.84 18.08
C ALA A 314 -3.65 0.69 19.04
N GLU A 315 -3.40 1.01 20.32
CA GLU A 315 -3.07 0.03 21.33
C GLU A 315 -4.23 -0.97 21.54
N GLN A 316 -5.48 -0.51 21.61
CA GLN A 316 -6.64 -1.38 21.73
C GLN A 316 -6.70 -2.42 20.61
N ALA A 317 -6.54 -2.01 19.34
CA ALA A 317 -6.59 -2.94 18.21
C ALA A 317 -5.47 -4.00 18.28
N LEU A 318 -4.29 -3.64 18.80
CA LEU A 318 -3.16 -4.56 18.98
C LEU A 318 -3.39 -5.52 20.15
N VAL A 319 -3.77 -5.02 21.34
CA VAL A 319 -3.92 -5.86 22.55
C VAL A 319 -5.15 -6.77 22.52
N THR A 320 -6.16 -6.41 21.70
CA THR A 320 -7.33 -7.26 21.44
C THR A 320 -7.15 -8.18 20.23
N ASP A 321 -5.92 -8.27 19.71
CA ASP A 321 -5.51 -9.15 18.61
C ASP A 321 -6.28 -8.94 17.27
N GLN A 322 -6.73 -7.70 17.03
CA GLN A 322 -7.43 -7.36 15.79
C GLN A 322 -6.48 -7.09 14.60
N ALA A 323 -5.22 -6.76 14.90
CA ALA A 323 -4.15 -6.55 13.92
C ALA A 323 -2.78 -6.75 14.57
N ASP A 324 -1.74 -6.93 13.76
CA ASP A 324 -0.34 -7.04 14.20
C ASP A 324 0.39 -5.70 14.16
N ALA A 325 -0.04 -4.81 13.25
CA ALA A 325 0.47 -3.46 13.12
C ALA A 325 -0.65 -2.49 12.72
N ILE A 326 -0.41 -1.21 13.01
CA ILE A 326 -1.35 -0.11 12.73
C ILE A 326 -0.72 0.86 11.76
N ALA A 327 -1.39 1.13 10.64
CA ALA A 327 -0.96 2.14 9.68
C ALA A 327 -1.76 3.45 9.89
N VAL A 328 -1.05 4.58 9.98
CA VAL A 328 -1.65 5.88 10.28
C VAL A 328 -1.31 6.90 9.20
N GLY A 329 -2.33 7.30 8.43
CA GLY A 329 -2.17 8.22 7.30
C GLY A 329 -2.25 9.71 7.71
N ARG A 330 -3.44 10.30 7.67
CA ARG A 330 -3.67 11.74 7.86
C ARG A 330 -3.07 12.33 9.16
N PRO A 331 -3.12 11.66 10.33
CA PRO A 331 -2.40 12.15 11.51
C PRO A 331 -0.89 12.27 11.28
N ALA A 332 -0.27 11.31 10.57
CA ALA A 332 1.16 11.34 10.24
C ALA A 332 1.53 12.45 9.23
N LEU A 333 0.58 12.90 8.40
CA LEU A 333 0.80 14.07 7.53
C LEU A 333 0.87 15.37 8.34
N ARG A 334 0.07 15.47 9.41
CA ARG A 334 0.04 16.65 10.30
C ARG A 334 1.17 16.65 11.32
N ASP A 335 1.55 15.44 11.79
CA ASP A 335 2.57 15.26 12.83
C ASP A 335 3.54 14.15 12.43
N PRO A 336 4.72 14.51 11.90
CA PRO A 336 5.76 13.54 11.58
C PRO A 336 6.30 12.77 12.79
N TYR A 337 6.20 13.34 13.99
CA TYR A 337 6.68 12.76 15.25
C TYR A 337 5.56 12.05 16.04
N LEU A 338 4.49 11.70 15.37
CA LEU A 338 3.34 11.00 15.96
C LEU A 338 3.71 9.75 16.79
N PRO A 339 4.61 8.86 16.34
CA PRO A 339 4.99 7.67 17.13
C PRO A 339 5.64 8.03 18.47
N VAL A 340 6.51 9.02 18.48
CA VAL A 340 7.17 9.50 19.71
C VAL A 340 6.14 10.11 20.67
N ARG A 341 5.21 10.93 20.15
CA ARG A 341 4.14 11.51 20.97
C ARG A 341 3.21 10.42 21.52
N TRP A 342 2.78 9.48 20.69
CA TRP A 342 1.93 8.36 21.13
C TRP A 342 2.62 7.46 22.14
N SER A 343 3.95 7.30 22.06
CA SER A 343 4.73 6.60 23.08
C SER A 343 4.59 7.30 24.44
N HIS A 344 4.73 8.63 24.46
CA HIS A 344 4.52 9.43 25.66
C HIS A 344 3.07 9.32 26.19
N ASP A 345 2.06 9.47 25.30
CA ASP A 345 0.64 9.40 25.65
C ASP A 345 0.26 8.04 26.30
N LEU A 346 0.98 6.96 25.94
CA LEU A 346 0.86 5.62 26.52
C LEU A 346 1.75 5.39 27.76
N GLY A 347 2.43 6.44 28.25
CA GLY A 347 3.28 6.37 29.45
C GLY A 347 4.65 5.74 29.23
N VAL A 348 5.08 5.56 27.97
CA VAL A 348 6.43 5.06 27.63
C VAL A 348 7.36 6.27 27.51
N ASN A 349 8.32 6.40 28.44
CA ASN A 349 9.28 7.50 28.48
C ASN A 349 10.71 7.07 28.11
N ASP A 350 10.83 5.96 27.41
CA ASP A 350 12.09 5.54 26.79
C ASP A 350 12.19 6.15 25.40
N TRP A 351 12.91 7.26 25.31
CA TRP A 351 13.04 8.05 24.08
C TRP A 351 13.86 7.35 23.00
N GLU A 352 14.80 6.51 23.41
CA GLU A 352 15.58 5.66 22.49
C GLU A 352 14.66 4.60 21.84
N ALA A 353 13.93 3.85 22.66
CA ALA A 353 12.95 2.87 22.17
C ALA A 353 11.81 3.52 21.36
N ALA A 354 11.42 4.78 21.67
CA ALA A 354 10.47 5.56 20.89
C ALA A 354 11.03 6.05 19.55
N GLY A 355 12.35 6.00 19.37
CA GLY A 355 13.02 6.46 18.14
C GLY A 355 13.24 7.96 18.06
N LEU A 356 13.19 8.68 19.19
CA LEU A 356 13.50 10.12 19.20
C LEU A 356 15.00 10.33 18.93
N PRO A 357 15.40 11.12 17.92
CA PRO A 357 16.81 11.40 17.65
C PRO A 357 17.51 12.00 18.89
N VAL A 358 18.73 11.56 19.17
CA VAL A 358 19.49 12.00 20.37
C VAL A 358 19.66 13.53 20.44
N GLN A 359 19.73 14.18 19.27
CA GLN A 359 19.80 15.64 19.16
C GLN A 359 18.56 16.35 19.73
N TYR A 360 17.42 15.65 19.83
CA TYR A 360 16.13 16.17 20.28
C TYR A 360 15.79 15.82 21.72
N TRP A 361 16.59 15.02 22.42
CA TRP A 361 16.32 14.59 23.81
C TRP A 361 16.12 15.73 24.79
N ARG A 362 16.69 16.92 24.51
CA ARG A 362 16.42 18.13 25.32
C ARG A 362 14.96 18.59 25.25
N GLY A 363 14.25 18.26 24.18
CA GLY A 363 12.84 18.57 23.96
C GLY A 363 11.90 17.42 24.31
N ALA A 364 12.38 16.30 24.83
CA ALA A 364 11.54 15.18 25.26
C ALA A 364 10.63 15.59 26.42
N TRP A 365 9.43 15.01 26.44
CA TRP A 365 8.49 15.18 27.56
C TRP A 365 9.11 14.62 28.84
N ARG A 366 8.78 15.24 29.98
CA ARG A 366 9.26 14.88 31.33
C ARG A 366 8.12 14.45 32.20
#